data_70d84fb0447ec5c1b00cdd67cc200210
#
_entry.id   70d84fb0447ec5c1b00cdd67cc200210
#
_cell.length_a   1.000
_cell.length_b   1.000
_cell.length_c   1.000
_cell.angle_alpha   90.00
_cell.angle_beta   90.00
_cell.angle_gamma   90.00
#
_symmetry.space_group_name_H-M   'P 1'
#
loop_
_entity.id
_entity.type
_entity.pdbx_description
1 polymer ?
#
loop_
_entity_poly.entity_id
_entity_poly.type
_entity_poly.pdbx_seq_one_letter_code
_entity_poly.pdbx_strand_id
1 'polypeptide(L)'
;MSWIDKELKRRAKAAEPAPRPDAEAPDPARIIGDLWQRLEQANAALPEALRLKLELVETPPRMGPHVRTWLRAPNGAALGFAGDAIRYTWPERNASRSRNFWINWNADLERLELSQRIGSATPPVMRRWRFDARRIEQLLQGLVTSRQVKPRSLRKRRLWLF
;
A
#
# COMPACT_ATOMS: atom_id res chain seq x y z
N MET A 1 8.44 47.38 3.68
CA MET A 1 9.21 46.32 3.01
C MET A 1 9.13 46.58 1.51
N SER A 2 10.29 46.84 0.91
CA SER A 2 10.42 47.16 -0.53
C SER A 2 10.04 45.92 -1.37
N TRP A 3 9.53 46.14 -2.60
CA TRP A 3 9.31 45.04 -3.56
C TRP A 3 10.61 44.28 -3.86
N ILE A 4 11.77 44.95 -3.78
CA ILE A 4 13.10 44.37 -3.91
C ILE A 4 13.34 43.30 -2.83
N ASP A 5 13.01 43.64 -1.55
CA ASP A 5 13.16 42.70 -0.45
C ASP A 5 12.28 41.44 -0.60
N LYS A 6 11.08 41.62 -1.14
CA LYS A 6 10.17 40.52 -1.44
C LYS A 6 10.74 39.60 -2.55
N GLU A 7 11.31 40.21 -3.60
CA GLU A 7 11.90 39.44 -4.71
C GLU A 7 13.17 38.73 -4.29
N LEU A 8 14.02 39.36 -3.46
CA LEU A 8 15.21 38.73 -2.89
C LEU A 8 14.85 37.55 -2.00
N LYS A 9 13.83 37.69 -1.14
CA LYS A 9 13.31 36.56 -0.33
C LYS A 9 12.74 35.44 -1.21
N ARG A 10 12.02 35.77 -2.29
CA ARG A 10 11.50 34.79 -3.22
C ARG A 10 12.62 34.02 -3.91
N ARG A 11 13.66 34.73 -4.37
CA ARG A 11 14.84 34.10 -5.00
C ARG A 11 15.67 33.27 -4.02
N ALA A 12 15.83 33.76 -2.79
CA ALA A 12 16.50 33.00 -1.74
C ALA A 12 15.75 31.70 -1.41
N LYS A 13 14.41 31.75 -1.40
CA LYS A 13 13.58 30.56 -1.17
C LYS A 13 13.59 29.60 -2.38
N ALA A 14 13.68 30.15 -3.62
CA ALA A 14 13.84 29.34 -4.84
C ALA A 14 15.26 28.78 -5.01
N ALA A 15 16.26 29.39 -4.37
CA ALA A 15 17.65 28.94 -4.30
C ALA A 15 17.91 28.05 -3.07
N GLU A 16 16.85 27.59 -2.39
CA GLU A 16 16.97 26.56 -1.38
C GLU A 16 17.74 25.36 -1.99
N PRO A 17 18.82 24.89 -1.36
CA PRO A 17 19.74 23.96 -1.98
C PRO A 17 18.95 22.74 -2.46
N ALA A 18 19.20 22.33 -3.71
CA ALA A 18 18.73 21.09 -4.24
C ALA A 18 18.94 19.98 -3.19
N PRO A 19 17.99 19.05 -3.01
CA PRO A 19 18.12 18.00 -2.02
C PRO A 19 19.53 17.40 -2.15
N ARG A 20 20.23 17.24 -1.02
CA ARG A 20 21.59 16.77 -0.97
C ARG A 20 21.71 15.55 -1.88
N PRO A 21 22.71 15.50 -2.80
CA PRO A 21 22.87 14.36 -3.72
C PRO A 21 23.07 13.02 -3.02
N ASP A 22 23.28 13.02 -1.70
CA ASP A 22 23.48 11.83 -0.86
C ASP A 22 22.19 11.33 -0.19
N ALA A 23 21.03 11.95 -0.40
CA ALA A 23 19.75 11.37 -0.01
C ALA A 23 19.41 10.27 -1.02
N GLU A 24 19.75 9.04 -0.66
CA GLU A 24 19.39 7.84 -1.42
C GLU A 24 17.88 7.86 -1.69
N ALA A 25 17.50 7.79 -2.97
CA ALA A 25 16.07 7.77 -3.35
C ALA A 25 15.38 6.60 -2.64
N PRO A 26 14.16 6.78 -2.11
CA PRO A 26 13.45 5.70 -1.44
C PRO A 26 13.35 4.48 -2.34
N ASP A 27 13.78 3.31 -1.85
CA ASP A 27 13.64 2.03 -2.55
C ASP A 27 12.23 1.48 -2.33
N PRO A 28 11.38 1.40 -3.36
CA PRO A 28 10.03 0.88 -3.25
C PRO A 28 9.98 -0.55 -2.71
N ALA A 29 10.90 -1.41 -3.13
CA ALA A 29 10.95 -2.80 -2.68
C ALA A 29 11.25 -2.89 -1.19
N ARG A 30 12.13 -2.05 -0.67
CA ARG A 30 12.45 -1.98 0.76
C ARG A 30 11.25 -1.49 1.57
N ILE A 31 10.61 -0.41 1.14
CA ILE A 31 9.45 0.17 1.83
C ILE A 31 8.31 -0.85 1.92
N ILE A 32 8.00 -1.51 0.83
CA ILE A 32 6.93 -2.52 0.78
C ILE A 32 7.36 -3.79 1.52
N GLY A 33 8.63 -4.18 1.43
CA GLY A 33 9.19 -5.30 2.19
C GLY A 33 9.07 -5.10 3.70
N ASP A 34 9.35 -3.91 4.20
CA ASP A 34 9.20 -3.57 5.63
C ASP A 34 7.74 -3.65 6.08
N LEU A 35 6.79 -3.22 5.25
CA LEU A 35 5.35 -3.36 5.52
C LEU A 35 4.93 -4.83 5.57
N TRP A 36 5.43 -5.64 4.63
CA TRP A 36 5.14 -7.07 4.59
C TRP A 36 5.71 -7.79 5.83
N GLN A 37 6.93 -7.47 6.19
CA GLN A 37 7.56 -8.03 7.39
C GLN A 37 6.76 -7.71 8.66
N ARG A 38 6.21 -6.50 8.77
CA ARG A 38 5.31 -6.14 9.88
C ARG A 38 4.05 -7.00 9.90
N LEU A 39 3.46 -7.30 8.74
CA LEU A 39 2.31 -8.20 8.63
C LEU A 39 2.66 -9.63 9.07
N GLU A 40 3.80 -10.15 8.64
CA GLU A 40 4.27 -11.47 9.04
C GLU A 40 4.52 -11.55 10.56
N GLN A 41 5.16 -10.54 11.14
CA GLN A 41 5.40 -10.46 12.58
C GLN A 41 4.08 -10.36 13.36
N ALA A 42 3.15 -9.53 12.91
CA ALA A 42 1.83 -9.40 13.53
C ALA A 42 1.05 -10.73 13.46
N ASN A 43 1.10 -11.42 12.32
CA ASN A 43 0.47 -12.74 12.17
C ASN A 43 1.11 -13.79 13.08
N ALA A 44 2.44 -13.81 13.17
CA ALA A 44 3.18 -14.73 14.04
C ALA A 44 2.88 -14.51 15.53
N ALA A 45 2.58 -13.27 15.93
CA ALA A 45 2.21 -12.92 17.30
C ALA A 45 0.76 -13.30 17.67
N LEU A 46 -0.07 -13.66 16.69
CA LEU A 46 -1.44 -14.12 16.96
C LEU A 46 -1.44 -15.50 17.65
N PRO A 47 -2.46 -15.78 18.49
CA PRO A 47 -2.72 -17.14 18.96
C PRO A 47 -2.82 -18.12 17.79
N GLU A 48 -2.35 -19.35 17.96
CA GLU A 48 -2.30 -20.36 16.90
C GLU A 48 -3.66 -20.53 16.18
N ALA A 49 -4.75 -20.53 16.95
CA ALA A 49 -6.11 -20.66 16.40
C ALA A 49 -6.55 -19.52 15.47
N LEU A 50 -5.90 -18.35 15.54
CA LEU A 50 -6.20 -17.18 14.73
C LEU A 50 -5.14 -16.89 13.66
N ARG A 51 -4.01 -17.58 13.73
CA ARG A 51 -2.87 -17.37 12.83
C ARG A 51 -3.21 -17.82 11.42
N LEU A 52 -3.00 -16.91 10.46
CA LEU A 52 -3.16 -17.23 9.06
C LEU A 52 -1.98 -18.04 8.54
N LYS A 53 -2.28 -18.97 7.62
CA LYS A 53 -1.24 -19.75 6.96
C LYS A 53 -0.48 -18.89 5.96
N LEU A 54 0.86 -18.96 6.04
CA LEU A 54 1.76 -18.38 5.07
C LEU A 54 1.99 -19.41 3.95
N GLU A 55 1.65 -19.04 2.71
CA GLU A 55 1.82 -19.88 1.53
C GLU A 55 2.88 -19.28 0.61
N LEU A 56 3.87 -20.06 0.24
CA LEU A 56 4.87 -19.70 -0.77
C LEU A 56 4.41 -20.17 -2.15
N VAL A 57 4.58 -19.31 -3.14
CA VAL A 57 4.29 -19.63 -4.54
C VAL A 57 5.58 -20.01 -5.23
N GLU A 58 5.75 -21.28 -5.54
CA GLU A 58 6.95 -21.82 -6.20
C GLU A 58 7.03 -21.40 -7.68
N THR A 59 5.88 -21.38 -8.37
CA THR A 59 5.80 -21.01 -9.78
C THR A 59 4.89 -19.80 -9.96
N PRO A 60 5.45 -18.59 -10.19
CA PRO A 60 4.64 -17.41 -10.42
C PRO A 60 3.85 -17.55 -11.74
N PRO A 61 2.62 -17.00 -11.81
CA PRO A 61 1.83 -17.01 -13.03
C PRO A 61 2.56 -16.25 -14.16
N ARG A 62 2.41 -16.74 -15.39
CA ARG A 62 3.07 -16.15 -16.57
C ARG A 62 2.65 -14.71 -16.88
N MET A 63 1.48 -14.28 -16.40
CA MET A 63 0.91 -12.95 -16.61
C MET A 63 0.45 -12.34 -15.29
N GLY A 64 0.70 -11.06 -15.10
CA GLY A 64 0.32 -10.30 -13.93
C GLY A 64 1.44 -10.17 -12.90
N PRO A 65 1.19 -9.42 -11.82
CA PRO A 65 2.18 -9.21 -10.77
C PRO A 65 2.48 -10.53 -10.07
N HIS A 66 3.77 -10.82 -9.95
CA HIS A 66 4.26 -12.06 -9.38
C HIS A 66 4.17 -12.03 -7.86
N VAL A 67 3.01 -12.41 -7.32
CA VAL A 67 2.86 -12.61 -5.88
C VAL A 67 3.66 -13.86 -5.48
N ARG A 68 4.60 -13.66 -4.56
CA ARG A 68 5.51 -14.72 -4.09
C ARG A 68 5.01 -15.41 -2.84
N THR A 69 4.29 -14.69 -2.01
CA THR A 69 3.87 -15.15 -0.69
C THR A 69 2.45 -14.68 -0.43
N TRP A 70 1.63 -15.55 0.18
CA TRP A 70 0.25 -15.27 0.53
C TRP A 70 -0.01 -15.53 2.01
N LEU A 71 -0.78 -14.63 2.64
CA LEU A 71 -1.51 -14.88 3.89
C LEU A 71 -2.97 -15.05 3.53
N ARG A 72 -3.51 -16.26 3.69
CA ARG A 72 -4.88 -16.61 3.31
C ARG A 72 -5.78 -16.83 4.51
N ALA A 73 -6.98 -16.26 4.44
CA ALA A 73 -8.06 -16.54 5.36
C ALA A 73 -8.94 -17.68 4.84
N PRO A 74 -9.67 -18.39 5.73
CA PRO A 74 -10.57 -19.48 5.35
C PRO A 74 -11.67 -19.07 4.37
N ASN A 75 -12.11 -17.80 4.40
CA ASN A 75 -13.14 -17.27 3.50
C ASN A 75 -12.62 -16.92 2.09
N GLY A 76 -11.34 -17.17 1.80
CA GLY A 76 -10.70 -16.86 0.52
C GLY A 76 -10.13 -15.45 0.40
N ALA A 77 -10.32 -14.57 1.38
CA ALA A 77 -9.63 -13.30 1.43
C ALA A 77 -8.12 -13.53 1.66
N ALA A 78 -7.29 -12.69 1.08
CA ALA A 78 -5.85 -12.88 1.15
C ALA A 78 -5.06 -11.58 1.04
N LEU A 79 -3.87 -11.58 1.63
CA LEU A 79 -2.81 -10.61 1.38
C LEU A 79 -1.68 -11.30 0.64
N GLY A 80 -1.20 -10.70 -0.42
CA GLY A 80 -0.13 -11.25 -1.25
C GLY A 80 1.03 -10.27 -1.40
N PHE A 81 2.26 -10.77 -1.25
CA PHE A 81 3.48 -9.98 -1.42
C PHE A 81 4.10 -10.21 -2.79
N ALA A 82 4.27 -9.14 -3.55
CA ALA A 82 4.81 -9.16 -4.90
C ALA A 82 6.21 -8.51 -5.02
N GLY A 83 6.88 -8.25 -3.92
CA GLY A 83 8.19 -7.58 -3.87
C GLY A 83 8.08 -6.06 -3.72
N ASP A 84 7.49 -5.38 -4.68
CA ASP A 84 7.29 -3.93 -4.72
C ASP A 84 5.84 -3.49 -4.48
N ALA A 85 4.95 -4.45 -4.23
CA ALA A 85 3.54 -4.21 -3.94
C ALA A 85 2.96 -5.28 -3.01
N ILE A 86 1.92 -4.91 -2.25
CA ILE A 86 1.10 -5.83 -1.48
C ILE A 86 -0.28 -5.84 -2.12
N ARG A 87 -0.75 -7.03 -2.49
CA ARG A 87 -2.10 -7.25 -3.02
C ARG A 87 -3.05 -7.63 -1.90
N TYR A 88 -4.16 -6.93 -1.79
CA TYR A 88 -5.28 -7.28 -0.92
C TYR A 88 -6.43 -7.77 -1.78
N THR A 89 -6.83 -9.02 -1.58
CA THR A 89 -7.91 -9.66 -2.32
C THR A 89 -9.05 -10.02 -1.38
N TRP A 90 -10.26 -9.64 -1.76
CA TRP A 90 -11.47 -10.00 -1.04
C TRP A 90 -12.48 -10.67 -1.99
N PRO A 91 -12.95 -11.89 -1.70
CA PRO A 91 -13.94 -12.56 -2.53
C PRO A 91 -15.27 -11.79 -2.48
N GLU A 92 -15.90 -11.63 -3.64
CA GLU A 92 -17.28 -11.14 -3.71
C GLU A 92 -18.27 -12.31 -3.53
N ARG A 93 -19.52 -11.98 -3.24
CA ARG A 93 -20.58 -12.99 -3.06
C ARG A 93 -20.75 -13.90 -4.26
N ASN A 94 -20.47 -13.42 -5.47
CA ASN A 94 -20.36 -14.24 -6.67
C ASN A 94 -18.94 -14.78 -6.78
N ALA A 95 -18.75 -16.07 -6.58
CA ALA A 95 -17.47 -16.77 -6.48
C ALA A 95 -16.47 -16.54 -7.66
N SER A 96 -16.93 -15.98 -8.79
CA SER A 96 -16.09 -15.66 -9.95
C SER A 96 -15.41 -14.28 -9.88
N ARG A 97 -15.73 -13.45 -8.89
CA ARG A 97 -15.20 -12.09 -8.79
C ARG A 97 -14.54 -11.85 -7.43
N SER A 98 -13.41 -11.18 -7.46
CA SER A 98 -12.73 -10.69 -6.26
C SER A 98 -12.44 -9.20 -6.40
N ARG A 99 -12.53 -8.49 -5.29
CA ARG A 99 -12.03 -7.10 -5.23
C ARG A 99 -10.56 -7.14 -4.92
N ASN A 100 -9.77 -6.49 -5.77
CA ASN A 100 -8.33 -6.41 -5.62
C ASN A 100 -7.91 -4.97 -5.37
N PHE A 101 -7.08 -4.79 -4.34
CA PHE A 101 -6.43 -3.54 -4.02
C PHE A 101 -4.92 -3.78 -4.01
N TRP A 102 -4.16 -2.74 -4.35
CA TRP A 102 -2.71 -2.77 -4.35
C TRP A 102 -2.16 -1.68 -3.47
N ILE A 103 -1.23 -2.03 -2.61
CA ILE A 103 -0.44 -1.07 -1.86
C ILE A 103 0.92 -0.99 -2.53
N ASN A 104 1.28 0.17 -3.02
CA ASN A 104 2.52 0.44 -3.72
C ASN A 104 3.09 1.81 -3.36
N TRP A 105 4.38 1.99 -3.65
CA TRP A 105 5.04 3.27 -3.53
C TRP A 105 4.84 4.09 -4.81
N ASN A 106 4.38 5.33 -4.67
CA ASN A 106 4.32 6.29 -5.76
C ASN A 106 5.53 7.23 -5.66
N ALA A 107 6.50 7.05 -6.57
CA ALA A 107 7.74 7.82 -6.58
C ALA A 107 7.50 9.31 -6.89
N ASP A 108 6.55 9.64 -7.78
CA ASP A 108 6.26 11.02 -8.18
C ASP A 108 5.68 11.84 -7.03
N LEU A 109 4.90 11.20 -6.18
CA LEU A 109 4.24 11.82 -5.03
C LEU A 109 4.95 11.50 -3.70
N GLU A 110 6.04 10.73 -3.75
CA GLU A 110 6.83 10.29 -2.60
C GLU A 110 5.95 9.77 -1.44
N ARG A 111 5.03 8.86 -1.76
CA ARG A 111 4.08 8.33 -0.78
C ARG A 111 3.60 6.94 -1.10
N LEU A 112 3.14 6.25 -0.06
CA LEU A 112 2.38 5.01 -0.22
C LEU A 112 0.97 5.31 -0.72
N GLU A 113 0.54 4.53 -1.68
CA GLU A 113 -0.81 4.58 -2.24
C GLU A 113 -1.50 3.22 -2.16
N LEU A 114 -2.80 3.27 -1.93
CA LEU A 114 -3.72 2.17 -2.16
C LEU A 114 -4.40 2.41 -3.50
N SER A 115 -4.30 1.47 -4.43
CA SER A 115 -4.90 1.57 -5.75
C SER A 115 -5.90 0.45 -6.02
N GLN A 116 -6.93 0.75 -6.78
CA GLN A 116 -7.95 -0.20 -7.23
C GLN A 116 -8.28 0.04 -8.68
N ARG A 117 -8.29 -1.02 -9.49
CA ARG A 117 -8.81 -0.97 -10.85
C ARG A 117 -10.34 -0.97 -10.81
N ILE A 118 -10.95 -0.08 -11.59
CA ILE A 118 -12.41 0.02 -11.72
C ILE A 118 -12.81 -0.35 -13.12
N GLY A 119 -13.72 -1.30 -13.24
CA GLY A 119 -14.26 -1.76 -14.51
C GLY A 119 -13.24 -2.49 -15.37
N SER A 120 -13.62 -2.73 -16.62
CA SER A 120 -12.82 -3.44 -17.63
C SER A 120 -12.35 -2.53 -18.77
N ALA A 121 -12.45 -1.20 -18.61
CA ALA A 121 -12.05 -0.23 -19.64
C ALA A 121 -10.56 -0.34 -19.98
N THR A 122 -10.24 -0.05 -21.24
CA THR A 122 -8.87 0.06 -21.75
C THR A 122 -8.68 1.46 -22.33
N PRO A 123 -7.80 2.31 -21.76
CA PRO A 123 -6.93 2.07 -20.62
C PRO A 123 -7.68 1.90 -19.29
N PRO A 124 -7.11 1.18 -18.31
CA PRO A 124 -7.79 0.90 -17.06
C PRO A 124 -7.99 2.19 -16.25
N VAL A 125 -9.19 2.35 -15.69
CA VAL A 125 -9.48 3.41 -14.72
C VAL A 125 -9.01 2.95 -13.35
N MET A 126 -8.15 3.75 -12.72
CA MET A 126 -7.59 3.46 -11.40
C MET A 126 -8.12 4.46 -10.38
N ARG A 127 -8.66 3.97 -9.27
CA ARG A 127 -8.82 4.77 -8.06
C ARG A 127 -7.58 4.67 -7.20
N ARG A 128 -7.15 5.79 -6.65
CA ARG A 128 -5.96 5.87 -5.81
C ARG A 128 -6.26 6.65 -4.54
N TRP A 129 -5.73 6.17 -3.42
CA TRP A 129 -5.85 6.80 -2.12
C TRP A 129 -4.49 6.81 -1.44
N ARG A 130 -4.20 7.86 -0.71
CA ARG A 130 -3.02 7.89 0.15
C ARG A 130 -3.17 6.85 1.25
N PHE A 131 -2.23 5.90 1.31
CA PHE A 131 -2.22 4.85 2.31
C PHE A 131 -1.47 5.29 3.58
N ASP A 132 -2.00 4.97 4.75
CA ASP A 132 -1.33 5.18 6.03
C ASP A 132 -0.65 3.87 6.45
N ALA A 133 0.69 3.86 6.43
CA ALA A 133 1.50 2.70 6.79
C ALA A 133 1.20 2.15 8.18
N ARG A 134 0.76 3.01 9.11
CA ARG A 134 0.36 2.61 10.48
C ARG A 134 -0.89 1.75 10.53
N ARG A 135 -1.65 1.70 9.43
CA ARG A 135 -2.90 0.94 9.33
C ARG A 135 -2.76 -0.39 8.62
N ILE A 136 -1.53 -0.80 8.30
CA ILE A 136 -1.29 -2.06 7.58
C ILE A 136 -1.86 -3.27 8.35
N GLU A 137 -1.76 -3.27 9.66
CA GLU A 137 -2.25 -4.36 10.51
C GLU A 137 -3.78 -4.47 10.55
N GLN A 138 -4.51 -3.40 10.18
CA GLN A 138 -5.97 -3.48 10.04
C GLN A 138 -6.39 -4.43 8.91
N LEU A 139 -5.54 -4.60 7.89
CA LEU A 139 -5.78 -5.58 6.82
C LEU A 139 -5.71 -7.00 7.37
N LEU A 140 -4.69 -7.30 8.16
CA LEU A 140 -4.55 -8.59 8.83
C LEU A 140 -5.74 -8.86 9.77
N GLN A 141 -6.11 -7.87 10.59
CA GLN A 141 -7.27 -7.97 11.47
C GLN A 141 -8.55 -8.26 10.69
N GLY A 142 -8.74 -7.60 9.54
CA GLY A 142 -9.88 -7.83 8.66
C GLY A 142 -9.94 -9.27 8.14
N LEU A 143 -8.78 -9.84 7.74
CA LEU A 143 -8.72 -11.23 7.32
C LEU A 143 -9.07 -12.21 8.46
N VAL A 144 -8.47 -12.01 9.64
CA VAL A 144 -8.70 -12.86 10.81
C VAL A 144 -10.16 -12.82 11.29
N THR A 145 -10.78 -11.65 11.26
CA THR A 145 -12.16 -11.45 11.70
C THR A 145 -13.21 -11.64 10.59
N SER A 146 -12.78 -12.01 9.39
CA SER A 146 -13.64 -12.13 8.20
C SER A 146 -14.46 -10.86 7.89
N ARG A 147 -13.87 -9.70 8.14
CA ARG A 147 -14.46 -8.38 7.85
C ARG A 147 -13.65 -7.64 6.79
N GLN A 148 -14.30 -7.33 5.68
CA GLN A 148 -13.67 -6.55 4.63
C GLN A 148 -13.28 -5.15 5.14
N VAL A 149 -12.01 -4.81 5.00
CA VAL A 149 -11.51 -3.47 5.33
C VAL A 149 -11.80 -2.54 4.14
N LYS A 150 -12.55 -1.46 4.39
CA LYS A 150 -12.87 -0.49 3.35
C LYS A 150 -11.68 0.44 3.09
N PRO A 151 -11.40 0.82 1.83
CA PRO A 151 -10.29 1.73 1.50
C PRO A 151 -10.30 3.03 2.31
N ARG A 152 -11.50 3.53 2.64
CA ARG A 152 -11.64 4.76 3.44
C ARG A 152 -11.00 4.67 4.83
N SER A 153 -11.01 3.48 5.45
CA SER A 153 -10.42 3.28 6.78
C SER A 153 -8.89 3.22 6.76
N LEU A 154 -8.30 2.95 5.60
CA LEU A 154 -6.86 2.84 5.39
C LEU A 154 -6.23 4.17 4.95
N ARG A 155 -7.04 5.20 4.74
CA ARG A 155 -6.58 6.51 4.31
C ARG A 155 -5.96 7.27 5.47
N LYS A 156 -4.87 7.99 5.19
CA LYS A 156 -4.36 9.01 6.10
C LYS A 156 -5.43 10.13 6.20
N ARG A 157 -6.01 10.32 7.38
CA ARG A 157 -6.94 11.42 7.61
C ARG A 157 -6.20 12.74 7.42
N ARG A 158 -6.73 13.66 6.60
CA ARG A 158 -6.32 15.05 6.66
C ARG A 158 -6.77 15.57 8.02
N LEU A 159 -5.83 15.91 8.90
CA LEU A 159 -6.12 16.77 10.04
C LEU A 159 -6.43 18.14 9.44
N TRP A 160 -7.70 18.51 9.43
CA TRP A 160 -8.07 19.90 9.27
C TRP A 160 -7.66 20.59 10.57
N LEU A 161 -6.53 21.25 10.52
CA LEU A 161 -6.20 22.25 11.55
C LEU A 161 -7.10 23.46 11.27
N PHE A 162 -8.12 23.61 12.07
CA PHE A 162 -8.88 24.85 12.17
C PHE A 162 -8.04 25.90 12.90
#